data_9e073d55ca766551f7bb8266e5cd5e4f
#
_entry.id   9e073d55ca766551f7bb8266e5cd5e4f
#
_cell.length_a   1.000
_cell.length_b   1.000
_cell.length_c   1.000
_cell.angle_alpha   90.00
_cell.angle_beta   90.00
_cell.angle_gamma   90.00
#
_symmetry.space_group_name_H-M   'P 1'
#
loop_
_entity.id
_entity.type
_entity.pdbx_description
1 polymer ?
#
loop_
_entity_poly.entity_id
_entity_poly.type
_entity_poly.pdbx_seq_one_letter_code
_entity_poly.pdbx_strand_id
1 'polypeptide(L)'
;MVGTLASVTAVLAEARLGPRNPDTLNPSSWWGILPSDVPPDATRGRLAAIAALAVITLCLCWCALIRTVVRAASTPAAEAGLTPRPTPVTVRRLAATSLAWSLPFALGPPLFSRDVYAYAGQGELARHGLDPATHGISALRTFGSRMDGFVLAVDPRWRDTHAPYGGTAVFVEKTAATIGD
;
A
#
# COMPACT_ATOMS: atom_id res chain seq x y z
N MET A 1 -0.83 16.78 -12.78
CA MET A 1 -2.04 16.08 -13.28
C MET A 1 -1.74 14.66 -13.74
N VAL A 2 -0.77 14.41 -14.65
CA VAL A 2 -0.49 13.04 -15.16
C VAL A 2 -0.16 12.06 -14.03
N GLY A 3 0.74 12.41 -13.10
CA GLY A 3 1.09 11.53 -11.99
C GLY A 3 -0.08 11.18 -11.06
N THR A 4 -0.96 12.15 -10.76
CA THR A 4 -2.17 11.90 -9.96
C THR A 4 -3.12 10.94 -10.69
N LEU A 5 -3.32 11.13 -12.00
CA LEU A 5 -4.13 10.22 -12.81
C LEU A 5 -3.53 8.82 -12.83
N ALA A 6 -2.21 8.71 -12.99
CA ALA A 6 -1.50 7.43 -12.94
C ALA A 6 -1.67 6.73 -11.58
N SER A 7 -1.54 7.46 -10.46
CA SER A 7 -1.77 6.91 -9.12
C SER A 7 -3.20 6.38 -8.96
N VAL A 8 -4.21 7.16 -9.34
CA VAL A 8 -5.62 6.74 -9.29
C VAL A 8 -5.86 5.52 -10.16
N THR A 9 -5.33 5.51 -11.40
CA THR A 9 -5.49 4.38 -12.32
C THR A 9 -4.85 3.11 -11.76
N ALA A 10 -3.65 3.20 -11.18
CA ALA A 10 -2.98 2.06 -10.55
C ALA A 10 -3.84 1.49 -9.42
N VAL A 11 -4.31 2.33 -8.51
CA VAL A 11 -5.12 1.92 -7.36
C VAL A 11 -6.44 1.28 -7.81
N LEU A 12 -7.16 1.88 -8.77
CA LEU A 12 -8.43 1.33 -9.26
C LEU A 12 -8.25 0.00 -9.98
N ALA A 13 -7.19 -0.15 -10.79
CA ALA A 13 -6.88 -1.39 -11.48
C ALA A 13 -6.54 -2.51 -10.48
N GLU A 14 -5.72 -2.23 -9.47
CA GLU A 14 -5.38 -3.19 -8.40
C GLU A 14 -6.57 -3.53 -7.52
N ALA A 15 -7.35 -2.53 -7.13
CA ALA A 15 -8.57 -2.74 -6.36
C ALA A 15 -9.54 -3.70 -7.09
N ARG A 16 -9.63 -3.57 -8.43
CA ARG A 16 -10.47 -4.41 -9.26
C ARG A 16 -9.88 -5.81 -9.49
N LEU A 17 -8.54 -5.95 -9.46
CA LEU A 17 -7.88 -7.26 -9.50
C LEU A 17 -8.26 -8.12 -8.29
N GLY A 18 -8.37 -7.51 -7.13
CA GLY A 18 -8.71 -8.17 -5.88
C GLY A 18 -7.72 -9.27 -5.47
N PRO A 19 -7.90 -9.88 -4.30
CA PRO A 19 -7.15 -11.06 -3.92
C PRO A 19 -7.56 -12.24 -4.81
N ARG A 20 -6.64 -13.17 -5.06
CA ARG A 20 -6.90 -14.37 -5.86
C ARG A 20 -7.88 -15.33 -5.20
N ASN A 21 -8.07 -15.23 -3.89
CA ASN A 21 -8.93 -16.13 -3.13
C ASN A 21 -10.23 -15.41 -2.75
N PRO A 22 -11.39 -15.84 -3.26
CA PRO A 22 -12.69 -15.23 -2.98
C PRO A 22 -13.15 -15.39 -1.52
N ASP A 23 -12.59 -16.35 -0.77
CA ASP A 23 -12.96 -16.61 0.63
C ASP A 23 -12.29 -15.65 1.62
N THR A 24 -11.49 -14.72 1.15
CA THR A 24 -10.79 -13.75 1.99
C THR A 24 -11.51 -12.42 2.02
N LEU A 25 -11.20 -11.60 3.05
CA LEU A 25 -11.57 -10.21 3.13
C LEU A 25 -11.43 -9.56 1.73
N ASN A 26 -12.55 -9.28 1.10
CA ASN A 26 -12.57 -8.89 -0.31
C ASN A 26 -12.36 -7.36 -0.45
N PRO A 27 -11.12 -6.88 -0.66
CA PRO A 27 -10.86 -5.47 -0.85
C PRO A 27 -11.42 -4.94 -2.18
N SER A 28 -11.87 -5.82 -3.08
CA SER A 28 -12.43 -5.41 -4.36
C SER A 28 -13.73 -4.62 -4.22
N SER A 29 -14.43 -4.76 -3.11
CA SER A 29 -15.59 -3.91 -2.82
C SER A 29 -15.21 -2.47 -2.49
N TRP A 30 -14.00 -2.24 -1.98
CA TRP A 30 -13.46 -0.95 -1.57
C TRP A 30 -14.56 0.02 -1.10
N TRP A 31 -15.08 -0.24 0.10
CA TRP A 31 -16.23 0.48 0.70
C TRP A 31 -17.51 0.47 -0.18
N GLY A 32 -17.72 -0.58 -0.98
CA GLY A 32 -18.87 -0.70 -1.85
C GLY A 32 -18.80 0.11 -3.15
N ILE A 33 -17.67 0.75 -3.45
CA ILE A 33 -17.48 1.54 -4.68
C ILE A 33 -17.18 0.66 -5.89
N LEU A 34 -16.50 -0.47 -5.67
CA LEU A 34 -16.12 -1.40 -6.74
C LEU A 34 -16.93 -2.69 -6.66
N PRO A 35 -17.18 -3.34 -7.82
CA PRO A 35 -17.82 -4.65 -7.85
C PRO A 35 -17.02 -5.69 -7.06
N SER A 36 -17.70 -6.54 -6.29
CA SER A 36 -17.10 -7.59 -5.46
C SER A 36 -16.83 -8.90 -6.21
N ASP A 37 -17.34 -9.04 -7.45
CA ASP A 37 -17.12 -10.22 -8.28
C ASP A 37 -15.66 -10.34 -8.76
N VAL A 38 -15.16 -11.57 -8.83
CA VAL A 38 -13.81 -11.84 -9.36
C VAL A 38 -13.84 -11.69 -10.89
N PRO A 39 -13.00 -10.81 -11.47
CA PRO A 39 -12.97 -10.64 -12.91
C PRO A 39 -12.48 -11.92 -13.63
N PRO A 40 -12.99 -12.23 -14.82
CA PRO A 40 -12.46 -13.30 -15.68
C PRO A 40 -10.96 -13.14 -15.96
N ASP A 41 -10.23 -14.24 -16.17
CA ASP A 41 -8.77 -14.25 -16.35
C ASP A 41 -8.28 -13.29 -17.45
N ALA A 42 -8.99 -13.20 -18.58
CA ALA A 42 -8.65 -12.25 -19.65
C ALA A 42 -8.74 -10.79 -19.18
N THR A 43 -9.72 -10.47 -18.33
CA THR A 43 -9.90 -9.13 -17.74
C THR A 43 -8.83 -8.88 -16.69
N ARG A 44 -8.48 -9.87 -15.89
CA ARG A 44 -7.39 -9.80 -14.91
C ARG A 44 -6.05 -9.46 -15.57
N GLY A 45 -5.71 -10.12 -16.69
CA GLY A 45 -4.49 -9.81 -17.45
C GLY A 45 -4.45 -8.36 -17.94
N ARG A 46 -5.59 -7.84 -18.44
CA ARG A 46 -5.70 -6.43 -18.85
C ARG A 46 -5.55 -5.46 -17.69
N LEU A 47 -6.20 -5.73 -16.56
CA LEU A 47 -6.10 -4.90 -15.35
C LEU A 47 -4.67 -4.88 -14.81
N ALA A 48 -3.98 -6.03 -14.77
CA ALA A 48 -2.59 -6.11 -14.38
C ALA A 48 -1.67 -5.29 -15.31
N ALA A 49 -1.91 -5.35 -16.62
CA ALA A 49 -1.18 -4.53 -17.58
C ALA A 49 -1.45 -3.02 -17.38
N ILE A 50 -2.70 -2.63 -17.13
CA ILE A 50 -3.08 -1.23 -16.84
C ILE A 50 -2.40 -0.76 -15.56
N ALA A 51 -2.42 -1.55 -14.50
CA ALA A 51 -1.75 -1.24 -13.23
C ALA A 51 -0.24 -1.05 -13.43
N ALA A 52 0.42 -1.98 -14.14
CA ALA A 52 1.84 -1.90 -14.43
C ALA A 52 2.19 -0.64 -15.25
N LEU A 53 1.44 -0.34 -16.30
CA LEU A 53 1.63 0.87 -17.11
C LEU A 53 1.42 2.15 -16.30
N ALA A 54 0.43 2.16 -15.41
CA ALA A 54 0.17 3.30 -14.54
C ALA A 54 1.33 3.53 -13.55
N VAL A 55 1.87 2.46 -12.94
CA VAL A 55 3.05 2.53 -12.06
C VAL A 55 4.27 3.02 -12.83
N ILE A 56 4.54 2.48 -14.02
CA ILE A 56 5.64 2.95 -14.88
C ILE A 56 5.49 4.44 -15.19
N THR A 57 4.29 4.87 -15.56
CA THR A 57 3.99 6.29 -15.83
C THR A 57 4.26 7.15 -14.59
N LEU A 58 3.85 6.71 -13.42
CA LEU A 58 4.13 7.41 -12.16
C LEU A 58 5.65 7.50 -11.88
N CYS A 59 6.39 6.42 -12.09
CA CYS A 59 7.85 6.42 -11.96
C CYS A 59 8.50 7.41 -12.93
N LEU A 60 8.04 7.48 -14.17
CA LEU A 60 8.53 8.46 -15.15
C LEU A 60 8.23 9.89 -14.72
N CYS A 61 7.03 10.14 -14.17
CA CYS A 61 6.67 11.44 -13.59
C CYS A 61 7.60 11.81 -12.43
N TRP A 62 7.91 10.86 -11.53
CA TRP A 62 8.86 11.08 -10.45
C TRP A 62 10.27 11.38 -10.98
N CYS A 63 10.76 10.63 -11.94
CA CYS A 63 12.05 10.90 -12.59
C CYS A 63 12.09 12.30 -13.23
N ALA A 64 11.01 12.70 -13.92
CA ALA A 64 10.90 14.03 -14.50
C ALA A 64 10.91 15.12 -13.42
N LEU A 65 10.17 14.93 -12.31
CA LEU A 65 10.14 15.85 -11.18
C LEU A 65 11.54 16.01 -10.54
N ILE A 66 12.23 14.89 -10.26
CA ILE A 66 13.59 14.91 -9.74
C ILE A 66 14.53 15.66 -10.67
N ARG A 67 14.48 15.38 -11.98
CA ARG A 67 15.31 16.08 -12.98
C ARG A 67 15.06 17.58 -13.00
N THR A 68 13.80 18.03 -12.87
CA THR A 68 13.49 19.46 -12.82
C THR A 68 14.06 20.12 -11.58
N VAL A 69 13.99 19.45 -10.43
CA VAL A 69 14.54 19.95 -9.15
C VAL A 69 16.06 20.02 -9.22
N VAL A 70 16.72 18.97 -9.69
CA VAL A 70 18.19 18.91 -9.82
C VAL A 70 18.68 20.00 -10.78
N ARG A 71 18.04 20.17 -11.94
CA ARG A 71 18.41 21.20 -12.90
C ARG A 71 18.23 22.63 -12.34
N ALA A 72 17.16 22.86 -11.58
CA ALA A 72 16.94 24.13 -10.91
C ALA A 72 18.00 24.45 -9.83
N ALA A 73 18.53 23.40 -9.18
CA ALA A 73 19.62 23.55 -8.20
C ALA A 73 20.99 23.75 -8.86
N SER A 74 21.18 23.35 -10.13
CA SER A 74 22.42 23.43 -10.88
C SER A 74 22.50 24.68 -11.79
N THR A 75 21.72 25.73 -11.52
CA THR A 75 21.75 26.97 -12.29
C THR A 75 22.98 27.83 -11.95
N PRO A 76 23.41 28.80 -12.82
CA PRO A 76 24.65 29.61 -12.68
C PRO A 76 24.82 30.36 -11.35
N ALA A 77 23.77 30.52 -10.57
CA ALA A 77 23.85 31.02 -9.20
C ALA A 77 24.66 30.10 -8.27
N ALA A 78 24.75 28.80 -8.56
CA ALA A 78 25.61 27.87 -7.85
C ALA A 78 27.08 28.03 -8.25
N GLU A 79 27.36 28.40 -9.50
CA GLU A 79 28.72 28.67 -10.00
C GLU A 79 29.29 29.97 -9.40
N ALA A 80 28.40 30.89 -8.95
CA ALA A 80 28.78 32.13 -8.25
C ALA A 80 29.02 31.92 -6.75
N GLY A 81 29.07 30.70 -6.24
CA GLY A 81 29.28 30.37 -4.82
C GLY A 81 28.07 30.67 -3.92
N LEU A 82 26.95 31.08 -4.49
CA LEU A 82 25.70 31.30 -3.79
C LEU A 82 24.93 29.95 -3.79
N THR A 83 24.90 29.27 -2.65
CA THR A 83 24.06 28.04 -2.51
C THR A 83 22.59 28.42 -2.77
N PRO A 84 21.98 27.90 -3.85
CA PRO A 84 20.58 28.18 -4.12
C PRO A 84 19.74 27.55 -3.01
N ARG A 85 19.23 28.34 -2.09
CA ARG A 85 18.24 27.85 -1.12
C ARG A 85 16.93 27.60 -1.85
N PRO A 86 16.34 26.41 -1.73
CA PRO A 86 15.02 26.16 -2.30
C PRO A 86 14.03 27.18 -1.72
N THR A 87 13.29 27.87 -2.60
CA THR A 87 12.29 28.82 -2.14
C THR A 87 11.16 28.09 -1.42
N PRO A 88 10.51 28.69 -0.42
CA PRO A 88 9.35 28.10 0.26
C PRO A 88 8.25 27.65 -0.71
N VAL A 89 8.07 28.37 -1.81
CA VAL A 89 7.11 28.04 -2.89
C VAL A 89 7.49 26.73 -3.58
N THR A 90 8.78 26.48 -3.83
CA THR A 90 9.26 25.24 -4.46
C THR A 90 9.03 24.05 -3.53
N VAL A 91 9.38 24.16 -2.25
CA VAL A 91 9.16 23.13 -1.25
C VAL A 91 7.67 22.78 -1.11
N ARG A 92 6.82 23.83 -1.01
CA ARG A 92 5.37 23.65 -0.93
C ARG A 92 4.79 22.95 -2.16
N ARG A 93 5.23 23.30 -3.37
CA ARG A 93 4.79 22.64 -4.60
C ARG A 93 5.22 21.19 -4.66
N LEU A 94 6.45 20.87 -4.27
CA LEU A 94 6.95 19.50 -4.20
C LEU A 94 6.13 18.68 -3.20
N ALA A 95 5.94 19.19 -1.99
CA ALA A 95 5.14 18.54 -0.96
C ALA A 95 3.69 18.29 -1.42
N ALA A 96 3.05 19.28 -2.03
CA ALA A 96 1.70 19.15 -2.57
C ALA A 96 1.62 18.13 -3.71
N THR A 97 2.63 18.08 -4.59
CA THR A 97 2.69 17.09 -5.67
C THR A 97 2.89 15.69 -5.11
N SER A 98 3.81 15.52 -4.16
CA SER A 98 4.05 14.23 -3.48
C SER A 98 2.79 13.74 -2.78
N LEU A 99 2.13 14.62 -2.03
CA LEU A 99 0.88 14.29 -1.35
C LEU A 99 -0.22 13.89 -2.35
N ALA A 100 -0.40 14.65 -3.43
CA ALA A 100 -1.41 14.37 -4.45
C ALA A 100 -1.16 13.03 -5.17
N TRP A 101 0.11 12.59 -5.29
CA TRP A 101 0.43 11.30 -5.91
C TRP A 101 0.39 10.14 -4.91
N SER A 102 0.60 10.40 -3.62
CA SER A 102 0.57 9.37 -2.57
C SER A 102 -0.84 9.12 -2.02
N LEU A 103 -1.70 10.14 -2.03
CA LEU A 103 -3.03 10.06 -1.44
C LEU A 103 -3.90 8.92 -1.99
N PRO A 104 -3.95 8.64 -3.32
CA PRO A 104 -4.70 7.50 -3.84
C PRO A 104 -4.24 6.17 -3.25
N PHE A 105 -2.92 5.98 -3.03
CA PHE A 105 -2.38 4.77 -2.43
C PHE A 105 -2.69 4.67 -0.94
N ALA A 106 -2.72 5.79 -0.23
CA ALA A 106 -3.07 5.82 1.19
C ALA A 106 -4.56 5.51 1.45
N LEU A 107 -5.43 5.85 0.49
CA LEU A 107 -6.87 5.63 0.57
C LEU A 107 -7.32 4.36 -0.14
N GLY A 108 -6.48 3.79 -0.99
CA GLY A 108 -6.79 2.60 -1.79
C GLY A 108 -6.58 1.30 -1.03
N PRO A 109 -7.05 0.18 -1.60
CA PRO A 109 -6.73 -1.13 -1.07
C PRO A 109 -5.24 -1.43 -1.22
N PRO A 110 -4.70 -2.40 -0.47
CA PRO A 110 -3.32 -2.82 -0.57
C PRO A 110 -2.95 -3.26 -1.98
N LEU A 111 -1.81 -2.76 -2.49
CA LEU A 111 -1.34 -3.05 -3.82
C LEU A 111 -0.39 -4.27 -3.82
N PHE A 112 -0.52 -5.13 -4.82
CA PHE A 112 0.39 -6.21 -5.22
C PHE A 112 0.74 -7.25 -4.16
N SER A 113 0.93 -6.87 -2.89
CA SER A 113 1.35 -7.76 -1.81
C SER A 113 0.20 -8.12 -0.87
N ARG A 114 0.23 -9.37 -0.40
CA ARG A 114 -0.66 -9.86 0.67
C ARG A 114 -0.08 -9.64 2.06
N ASP A 115 1.09 -9.01 2.18
CA ASP A 115 1.78 -8.81 3.46
C ASP A 115 0.98 -7.93 4.42
N VAL A 116 0.20 -6.98 3.90
CA VAL A 116 -0.69 -6.17 4.72
C VAL A 116 -1.69 -7.01 5.53
N TYR A 117 -2.13 -8.14 4.98
CA TYR A 117 -3.00 -9.06 5.72
C TYR A 117 -2.24 -9.82 6.80
N ALA A 118 -0.94 -10.07 6.58
CA ALA A 118 -0.07 -10.61 7.62
C ALA A 118 0.07 -9.60 8.78
N TYR A 119 0.28 -8.32 8.49
CA TYR A 119 0.34 -7.27 9.51
C TYR A 119 -0.98 -7.12 10.28
N ALA A 120 -2.12 -7.16 9.57
CA ALA A 120 -3.43 -7.16 10.22
C ALA A 120 -3.61 -8.38 11.14
N GLY A 121 -3.22 -9.58 10.67
CA GLY A 121 -3.25 -10.79 11.48
C GLY A 121 -2.30 -10.76 12.69
N GLN A 122 -1.12 -10.16 12.56
CA GLN A 122 -0.18 -9.97 13.68
C GLN A 122 -0.73 -8.99 14.72
N GLY A 123 -1.36 -7.91 14.28
CA GLY A 123 -2.06 -6.97 15.16
C GLY A 123 -3.20 -7.65 15.92
N GLU A 124 -3.95 -8.52 15.27
CA GLU A 124 -5.04 -9.28 15.86
C GLU A 124 -4.53 -10.33 16.86
N LEU A 125 -3.41 -11.02 16.57
CA LEU A 125 -2.73 -11.89 17.54
C LEU A 125 -2.38 -11.12 18.82
N ALA A 126 -1.75 -9.95 18.65
CA ALA A 126 -1.34 -9.11 19.79
C ALA A 126 -2.56 -8.56 20.56
N ARG A 127 -3.69 -8.31 19.90
CA ARG A 127 -4.94 -7.92 20.53
C ARG A 127 -5.50 -9.04 21.42
N HIS A 128 -5.39 -10.28 20.96
CA HIS A 128 -5.78 -11.48 21.72
C HIS A 128 -4.74 -11.94 22.76
N GLY A 129 -3.67 -11.18 22.98
CA GLY A 129 -2.66 -11.47 24.00
C GLY A 129 -1.60 -12.49 23.58
N LEU A 130 -1.57 -12.88 22.30
CA LEU A 130 -0.50 -13.72 21.76
C LEU A 130 0.63 -12.84 21.23
N ASP A 131 1.87 -13.29 21.45
CA ASP A 131 3.05 -12.60 20.93
C ASP A 131 3.30 -13.03 19.47
N PRO A 132 3.18 -12.11 18.48
CA PRO A 132 3.44 -12.44 17.07
C PRO A 132 4.89 -12.85 16.78
N ALA A 133 5.83 -12.55 17.68
CA ALA A 133 7.21 -13.00 17.54
C ALA A 133 7.39 -14.50 17.84
N THR A 134 6.39 -15.13 18.47
CA THR A 134 6.42 -16.54 18.86
C THR A 134 5.26 -17.36 18.30
N HIS A 135 4.25 -16.69 17.75
CA HIS A 135 3.05 -17.33 17.20
C HIS A 135 2.83 -16.89 15.75
N GLY A 136 2.56 -17.85 14.87
CA GLY A 136 2.10 -17.59 13.51
C GLY A 136 0.61 -17.20 13.50
N ILE A 137 0.17 -16.57 12.41
CA ILE A 137 -1.20 -16.07 12.24
C ILE A 137 -2.23 -17.20 12.29
N SER A 138 -1.84 -18.44 11.93
CA SER A 138 -2.69 -19.63 12.06
C SER A 138 -3.22 -19.86 13.48
N ALA A 139 -2.50 -19.38 14.51
CA ALA A 139 -2.94 -19.45 15.90
C ALA A 139 -4.24 -18.66 16.18
N LEU A 140 -4.60 -17.70 15.34
CA LEU A 140 -5.88 -16.98 15.43
C LEU A 140 -7.09 -17.92 15.38
N ARG A 141 -6.99 -19.07 14.72
CA ARG A 141 -8.08 -20.06 14.65
C ARG A 141 -8.55 -20.56 16.01
N THR A 142 -7.70 -20.48 17.03
CA THR A 142 -8.08 -20.85 18.41
C THR A 142 -9.13 -19.91 19.02
N PHE A 143 -9.33 -18.72 18.44
CA PHE A 143 -10.30 -17.72 18.88
C PHE A 143 -11.63 -17.78 18.11
N GLY A 144 -11.82 -18.80 17.29
CA GLY A 144 -13.08 -19.07 16.60
C GLY A 144 -13.07 -18.71 15.12
N SER A 145 -14.13 -19.12 14.42
CA SER A 145 -14.25 -19.00 12.95
C SER A 145 -14.25 -17.58 12.42
N ARG A 146 -14.57 -16.57 13.24
CA ARG A 146 -14.43 -15.15 12.84
C ARG A 146 -13.01 -14.79 12.45
N MET A 147 -12.01 -15.50 13.01
CA MET A 147 -10.60 -15.27 12.74
C MET A 147 -10.11 -15.97 11.46
N ASP A 148 -10.89 -16.90 10.90
CA ASP A 148 -10.50 -17.59 9.66
C ASP A 148 -10.27 -16.64 8.49
N GLY A 149 -11.00 -15.53 8.42
CA GLY A 149 -10.83 -14.50 7.40
C GLY A 149 -9.40 -13.93 7.39
N PHE A 150 -8.83 -13.61 8.56
CA PHE A 150 -7.45 -13.15 8.69
C PHE A 150 -6.45 -14.22 8.22
N VAL A 151 -6.63 -15.46 8.68
CA VAL A 151 -5.73 -16.57 8.33
C VAL A 151 -5.76 -16.87 6.84
N LEU A 152 -6.95 -16.88 6.23
CA LEU A 152 -7.13 -17.17 4.81
C LEU A 152 -6.62 -16.03 3.91
N ALA A 153 -6.71 -14.77 4.37
CA ALA A 153 -6.20 -13.62 3.65
C ALA A 153 -4.68 -13.67 3.44
N VAL A 154 -3.95 -14.22 4.40
CA VAL A 154 -2.50 -14.36 4.34
C VAL A 154 -2.09 -15.48 3.39
N ASP A 155 -1.02 -15.27 2.63
CA ASP A 155 -0.43 -16.32 1.79
C ASP A 155 -0.13 -17.56 2.64
N PRO A 156 -0.51 -18.77 2.19
CA PRO A 156 -0.29 -20.02 2.93
C PRO A 156 1.13 -20.19 3.48
N ARG A 157 2.14 -19.71 2.74
CA ARG A 157 3.56 -19.80 3.13
C ARG A 157 3.91 -18.97 4.38
N TRP A 158 3.10 -17.96 4.69
CA TRP A 158 3.36 -17.02 5.77
C TRP A 158 2.46 -17.19 7.00
N ARG A 159 1.49 -18.11 6.95
CA ARG A 159 0.51 -18.30 8.03
C ARG A 159 1.13 -18.77 9.34
N ASP A 160 2.20 -19.55 9.26
CA ASP A 160 2.88 -20.14 10.41
C ASP A 160 4.22 -19.43 10.71
N THR A 161 4.57 -18.39 9.95
CA THR A 161 5.76 -17.60 10.20
C THR A 161 5.50 -16.56 11.28
N HIS A 162 6.52 -16.35 12.10
CA HIS A 162 6.50 -15.34 13.15
C HIS A 162 6.77 -13.95 12.59
N ALA A 163 6.32 -12.91 13.31
CA ALA A 163 6.61 -11.53 12.94
C ALA A 163 8.13 -11.26 13.02
N PRO A 164 8.77 -10.80 11.93
CA PRO A 164 10.18 -10.45 11.94
C PRO A 164 10.43 -9.06 12.56
N TYR A 165 9.36 -8.36 12.92
CA TYR A 165 9.41 -6.96 13.35
C TYR A 165 9.45 -6.83 14.87
N GLY A 166 10.12 -5.77 15.35
CA GLY A 166 10.22 -5.49 16.78
C GLY A 166 8.91 -4.95 17.38
N GLY A 167 8.89 -4.83 18.72
CA GLY A 167 7.70 -4.47 19.49
C GLY A 167 7.00 -3.17 19.07
N THR A 168 7.71 -2.20 18.49
CA THR A 168 7.10 -0.96 17.99
C THR A 168 6.15 -1.23 16.81
N ALA A 169 6.53 -2.10 15.88
CA ALA A 169 5.68 -2.48 14.77
C ALA A 169 4.44 -3.21 15.27
N VAL A 170 4.62 -4.21 16.13
CA VAL A 170 3.52 -4.96 16.75
C VAL A 170 2.58 -4.04 17.53
N PHE A 171 3.10 -3.01 18.23
CA PHE A 171 2.28 -2.03 18.93
C PHE A 171 1.39 -1.22 17.94
N VAL A 172 1.95 -0.79 16.82
CA VAL A 172 1.19 -0.06 15.77
C VAL A 172 0.12 -0.97 15.17
N GLU A 173 0.46 -2.20 14.84
CA GLU A 173 -0.45 -3.20 14.28
C GLU A 173 -1.59 -3.53 15.24
N LYS A 174 -1.28 -3.75 16.54
CA LYS A 174 -2.28 -3.95 17.60
C LYS A 174 -3.22 -2.75 17.73
N THR A 175 -2.66 -1.54 17.69
CA THR A 175 -3.45 -0.30 17.79
C THR A 175 -4.39 -0.18 16.59
N ALA A 176 -3.91 -0.45 15.37
CA ALA A 176 -4.72 -0.45 14.18
C ALA A 176 -5.85 -1.50 14.23
N ALA A 177 -5.56 -2.73 14.69
CA ALA A 177 -6.55 -3.77 14.89
C ALA A 177 -7.62 -3.38 15.93
N THR A 178 -7.23 -2.64 16.98
CA THR A 178 -8.16 -2.20 18.03
C THR A 178 -9.09 -1.07 17.55
N ILE A 179 -8.63 -0.22 16.63
CA ILE A 179 -9.42 0.89 16.08
C ILE A 179 -10.39 0.41 14.99
N GLY A 180 -10.02 -0.66 14.27
CA GLY A 180 -10.78 -1.21 13.13
C GLY A 180 -11.91 -2.16 13.52
N ASP A 181 -12.08 -2.46 14.80
CA ASP A 181 -13.13 -3.34 15.35
C ASP A 181 -14.39 -2.50 15.69
#